data_fcd56e7509fa5abff1637559541b9045
#
_entry.id   fcd56e7509fa5abff1637559541b9045
#
_cell.length_a   1.000
_cell.length_b   1.000
_cell.length_c   1.000
_cell.angle_alpha   90.00
_cell.angle_beta   90.00
_cell.angle_gamma   90.00
#
_symmetry.space_group_name_H-M   'P 1'
#
loop_
_entity.id
_entity.type
_entity.pdbx_description
1 polymer ?
#
loop_
_entity_poly.entity_id
_entity_poly.type
_entity_poly.pdbx_seq_one_letter_code
_entity_poly.pdbx_strand_id
1 'polypeptide(L)' 'VGEPQIISDPTIMMGKPVIAGTRLTVELILEKLGAGETIERLLEAHPRLTCEGVLAAISFANEVREKLQQAWVKHG' A
#
# COMPACT_ATOMS: atom_id res chain seq x y z
N VAL A 1 -11.52 12.44 -7.46
CA VAL A 1 -12.45 11.99 -7.99
C VAL A 1 -12.56 10.52 -8.40
N GLY A 2 -11.57 9.75 -8.35
CA GLY A 2 -11.65 8.35 -8.68
C GLY A 2 -12.04 7.51 -7.48
N GLU A 3 -12.10 6.22 -7.71
CA GLU A 3 -12.36 5.26 -6.65
C GLU A 3 -11.14 5.19 -5.74
N PRO A 4 -11.33 4.83 -4.46
CA PRO A 4 -10.18 4.66 -3.59
C PRO A 4 -9.24 3.58 -4.14
N GLN A 5 -7.97 3.86 -4.08
CA GLN A 5 -6.95 2.91 -4.55
C GLN A 5 -6.62 1.86 -3.49
N ILE A 6 -6.82 2.20 -2.23
CA ILE A 6 -6.53 1.30 -1.12
C ILE A 6 -7.84 0.97 -0.41
N ILE A 7 -8.13 -0.31 -0.24
CA ILE A 7 -9.34 -0.76 0.45
C ILE A 7 -8.97 -1.78 1.52
N SER A 8 -9.83 -1.87 2.54
CA SER A 8 -9.74 -2.90 3.57
C SER A 8 -11.10 -3.58 3.65
N ASP A 9 -11.14 -4.86 3.33
CA ASP A 9 -12.36 -5.64 3.34
C ASP A 9 -12.11 -6.91 4.14
N PRO A 10 -12.90 -7.19 5.19
CA PRO A 10 -12.68 -8.39 6.01
C PRO A 10 -12.68 -9.69 5.21
N THR A 11 -13.31 -9.70 4.05
CA THR A 11 -13.37 -10.89 3.19
C THR A 11 -12.17 -11.02 2.27
N ILE A 12 -11.32 -10.00 2.23
CA ILE A 12 -10.12 -9.99 1.37
C ILE A 12 -8.89 -9.86 2.26
N MET A 13 -8.01 -10.86 2.20
CA MET A 13 -6.75 -10.85 2.95
C MET A 13 -6.93 -10.50 4.41
N MET A 14 -8.02 -10.97 5.01
CA MET A 14 -8.31 -10.80 6.44
C MET A 14 -8.38 -9.33 6.86
N GLY A 15 -8.85 -8.47 5.97
CA GLY A 15 -9.01 -7.07 6.27
C GLY A 15 -7.76 -6.21 6.13
N LYS A 16 -6.68 -6.78 5.65
CA LYS A 16 -5.46 -5.99 5.41
C LYS A 16 -5.67 -5.02 4.27
N PRO A 17 -5.05 -3.84 4.32
CA PRO A 17 -5.15 -2.89 3.21
C PRO A 17 -4.59 -3.49 1.93
N VAL A 18 -5.39 -3.45 0.87
CA VAL A 18 -4.99 -3.99 -0.44
C VAL A 18 -5.22 -2.94 -1.51
N ILE A 19 -4.51 -3.10 -2.62
CA ILE A 19 -4.73 -2.26 -3.79
C ILE A 19 -6.06 -2.66 -4.42
N ALA A 20 -6.93 -1.70 -4.63
CA ALA A 20 -8.25 -1.95 -5.22
C ALA A 20 -8.13 -2.69 -6.54
N GLY A 21 -9.00 -3.67 -6.74
CA GLY A 21 -8.97 -4.48 -7.95
C GLY A 21 -7.93 -5.58 -7.97
N THR A 22 -7.17 -5.72 -6.89
CA THR A 22 -6.14 -6.76 -6.77
C THR A 22 -6.25 -7.41 -5.39
N ARG A 23 -5.44 -8.44 -5.18
CA ARG A 23 -5.27 -9.02 -3.84
C ARG A 23 -3.89 -8.70 -3.28
N LEU A 24 -3.25 -7.70 -3.86
CA LEU A 24 -1.92 -7.27 -3.41
C LEU A 24 -2.07 -6.35 -2.20
N THR A 25 -1.45 -6.73 -1.10
CA THR A 25 -1.49 -5.90 0.09
C THR A 25 -0.50 -4.74 -0.04
N VAL A 26 -0.81 -3.64 0.63
CA VAL A 26 0.11 -2.52 0.72
C VAL A 26 1.45 -2.99 1.29
N GLU A 27 1.38 -3.84 2.31
CA GLU A 27 2.57 -4.41 2.96
C GLU A 27 3.47 -5.12 1.95
N LEU A 28 2.88 -5.93 1.06
CA LEU A 28 3.65 -6.65 0.06
C LEU A 28 4.34 -5.70 -0.92
N ILE A 29 3.63 -4.68 -1.37
CA ILE A 29 4.19 -3.68 -2.29
C ILE A 29 5.39 -3.00 -1.65
N LEU A 30 5.24 -2.57 -0.40
CA LEU A 30 6.32 -1.89 0.31
C LEU A 30 7.52 -2.80 0.52
N GLU A 31 7.25 -4.06 0.84
CA GLU A 31 8.30 -5.05 1.03
C GLU A 31 9.12 -5.23 -0.24
N LYS A 32 8.44 -5.33 -1.37
CA LYS A 32 9.11 -5.50 -2.65
C LYS A 32 9.97 -4.28 -3.00
N LEU A 33 9.42 -3.09 -2.81
CA LEU A 33 10.16 -1.87 -3.07
C LEU A 33 11.36 -1.75 -2.13
N GLY A 34 11.18 -2.12 -0.87
CA GLY A 34 12.26 -2.12 0.10
C GLY A 34 13.36 -3.11 -0.24
N ALA A 35 13.03 -4.16 -0.96
CA ALA A 35 14.00 -5.15 -1.41
C ALA A 35 14.73 -4.74 -2.69
N GLY A 36 14.40 -3.56 -3.22
CA GLY A 36 15.09 -3.03 -4.40
C GLY A 36 14.38 -3.26 -5.72
N GLU A 37 13.15 -3.80 -5.69
CA GLU A 37 12.40 -3.96 -6.93
C GLU A 37 11.89 -2.62 -7.41
N THR A 38 11.84 -2.46 -8.72
CA THR A 38 11.35 -1.22 -9.33
C THR A 38 9.85 -1.30 -9.52
N ILE A 39 9.21 -0.13 -9.65
CA ILE A 39 7.78 -0.05 -9.95
C ILE A 39 7.50 -0.77 -11.28
N GLU A 40 8.38 -0.58 -12.26
CA GLU A 40 8.23 -1.22 -13.55
C GLU A 40 8.18 -2.75 -13.44
N ARG A 41 9.03 -3.32 -12.63
CA ARG A 41 9.03 -4.76 -12.40
C ARG A 41 7.76 -5.24 -11.73
N LEU A 42 7.27 -4.47 -10.77
CA LEU A 42 6.02 -4.79 -10.10
C LEU A 42 4.85 -4.79 -11.08
N LEU A 43 4.82 -3.81 -11.97
CA LEU A 43 3.75 -3.72 -12.97
C LEU A 43 3.80 -4.87 -13.95
N GLU A 44 5.00 -5.33 -14.31
CA GLU A 44 5.17 -6.47 -15.19
C GLU A 44 4.69 -7.77 -14.54
N ALA A 45 5.01 -7.93 -13.25
CA ALA A 45 4.66 -9.15 -12.52
C ALA A 45 3.16 -9.21 -12.19
N HIS A 46 2.51 -8.06 -12.09
CA HIS A 46 1.11 -7.98 -11.67
C HIS A 46 0.31 -7.12 -12.64
N PRO A 47 -0.25 -7.74 -13.70
CA PRO A 47 -0.93 -6.98 -14.76
C PRO A 47 -2.07 -6.09 -14.29
N ARG A 48 -2.69 -6.39 -13.16
CA ARG A 48 -3.79 -5.57 -12.64
C ARG A 48 -3.32 -4.40 -11.80
N LEU A 49 -2.05 -4.39 -11.46
CA LEU A 49 -1.48 -3.30 -10.69
C LEU A 49 -1.21 -2.11 -11.60
N THR A 50 -1.46 -0.91 -11.09
CA THR A 50 -1.18 0.32 -11.85
C THR A 50 -0.15 1.14 -11.08
N CYS A 51 0.49 2.07 -11.80
CA CYS A 51 1.44 2.98 -11.16
C CYS A 51 0.74 3.78 -10.06
N GLU A 52 -0.50 4.21 -10.33
CA GLU A 52 -1.29 4.95 -9.35
C GLU A 52 -1.53 4.13 -8.09
N GLY A 53 -1.77 2.83 -8.27
CA GLY A 53 -1.94 1.93 -7.13
C GLY A 53 -0.68 1.84 -6.28
N VAL A 54 0.49 1.76 -6.91
CA VAL A 54 1.75 1.72 -6.18
C VAL A 54 1.98 3.02 -5.42
N LEU A 55 1.73 4.15 -6.08
CA LEU A 55 1.90 5.45 -5.43
C LEU A 55 0.93 5.61 -4.26
N ALA A 56 -0.29 5.11 -4.42
CA ALA A 56 -1.29 5.14 -3.35
C ALA A 56 -0.83 4.30 -2.15
N ALA A 57 -0.18 3.17 -2.41
CA ALA A 57 0.35 2.33 -1.34
C ALA A 57 1.42 3.06 -0.55
N ILE A 58 2.31 3.75 -1.25
CA ILE A 58 3.37 4.51 -0.61
C ILE A 58 2.78 5.65 0.22
N SER A 59 1.80 6.35 -0.34
CA SER A 59 1.13 7.45 0.34
C SER A 59 0.41 6.96 1.60
N PHE A 60 -0.26 5.82 1.50
CA PHE A 60 -0.94 5.21 2.63
C PHE A 60 0.05 4.89 3.76
N ALA A 61 1.19 4.30 3.41
CA ALA A 61 2.20 3.96 4.39
C ALA A 61 2.75 5.21 5.08
N ASN A 62 2.91 6.28 4.32
CA ASN A 62 3.41 7.53 4.87
C ASN A 62 2.43 8.12 5.89
N GLU A 63 1.14 8.06 5.60
CA GLU A 63 0.11 8.53 6.52
C GLU A 63 0.12 7.74 7.84
N VAL A 64 0.24 6.43 7.74
CA VAL A 64 0.29 5.58 8.93
C VAL A 64 1.53 5.90 9.75
N ARG A 65 2.66 6.09 9.08
CA ARG A 65 3.90 6.43 9.75
C ARG A 65 3.79 7.75 10.51
N GLU A 66 3.16 8.74 9.90
CA GLU A 66 2.97 10.03 10.55
C GLU A 66 2.12 9.91 11.82
N LYS A 67 1.06 9.13 11.75
CA LYS A 67 0.21 8.91 12.91
C LYS A 67 0.97 8.23 14.05
N LEU A 68 1.81 7.27 13.72
CA LEU A 68 2.64 6.59 14.71
C LEU A 68 3.65 7.53 15.33
N GLN A 69 4.25 8.40 14.53
CA GLN A 69 5.20 9.37 15.04
C GLN A 69 4.54 10.36 16.00
N GLN A 70 3.33 10.79 15.68
CA GLN A 70 2.59 11.68 16.56
C GLN A 70 2.29 11.03 17.90
N ALA A 71 1.94 9.76 17.88
CA ALA A 71 1.69 9.00 19.10
C ALA A 71 2.96 8.90 19.95
N TRP A 72 4.10 8.68 19.31
CA TRP A 72 5.39 8.62 20.00
C TRP A 72 5.73 9.96 20.67
N VAL A 73 5.53 11.03 19.92
CA VAL A 73 5.84 12.37 20.42
C VAL A 73 5.02 12.70 21.66
N LYS A 74 3.76 12.27 21.67
CA LYS A 74 2.89 12.52 22.81
C LYS A 74 3.35 11.80 24.07
N HIS A 75 4.02 10.71 23.91
CA HIS A 75 4.50 9.92 25.05
C HIS A 75 5.94 10.23 25.43
N GLY A 76 6.62 10.93 24.58
CA GLY A 76 7.99 11.33 24.80
C GLY A 76 8.06 12.65 25.50
#